data_41f472743c7471da60e92b6820e84fef
#
_entry.id   41f472743c7471da60e92b6820e84fef
#
_cell.length_a   1.000
_cell.length_b   1.000
_cell.length_c   1.000
_cell.angle_alpha   90.00
_cell.angle_beta   90.00
_cell.angle_gamma   90.00
#
_symmetry.space_group_name_H-M   'P 1'
#
loop_
_entity.id
_entity.type
_entity.pdbx_description
1 polymer ?
#
loop_
_entity_poly.entity_id
_entity_poly.type
_entity_poly.pdbx_seq_one_letter_code
_entity_poly.pdbx_strand_id
1 'polypeptide(L)'
;MVKRVLAGVPTNLTKYGHGPRKGLLLHCSLAHGGVYSKMGAATGGALSLTAFDFPGHGRAADWDDKGDLQDRVTEMAFDFLKEPMDIVGHSFGGTVAIRIAVERPEMVRTLTLIEPVMMAIAKVDSPEIAAHAFVGLDAFYKAMEEGNRDLAAELFTKDYGDGRPWNSLSIESRTAIAERIHLIVAGDRAAQHDHYDLIGTGALEKITAPTLIVDGSS
;
A
#
# COMPACT_ATOMS: atom_id res chain seq x y z
N MET A 1 15.74 -8.35 -11.18
CA MET A 1 15.05 -7.05 -11.11
C MET A 1 15.03 -6.45 -12.50
N VAL A 2 13.89 -5.93 -12.93
CA VAL A 2 13.70 -5.43 -14.30
C VAL A 2 13.16 -3.99 -14.23
N LYS A 3 13.87 -3.04 -14.81
CA LYS A 3 13.38 -1.65 -14.94
C LYS A 3 12.25 -1.57 -15.96
N ARG A 4 11.22 -0.80 -15.66
CA ARG A 4 10.06 -0.52 -16.53
C ARG A 4 9.60 0.92 -16.37
N VAL A 5 8.80 1.38 -17.31
CA VAL A 5 8.02 2.61 -17.18
C VAL A 5 6.55 2.17 -17.16
N LEU A 6 5.83 2.47 -16.08
CA LEU A 6 4.42 2.16 -15.88
C LEU A 6 3.66 3.47 -15.67
N ALA A 7 2.62 3.72 -16.43
CA ALA A 7 1.87 4.98 -16.39
C ALA A 7 2.79 6.24 -16.36
N GLY A 8 3.89 6.21 -17.14
CA GLY A 8 4.87 7.28 -17.19
C GLY A 8 5.92 7.31 -16.06
N VAL A 9 5.83 6.43 -15.07
CA VAL A 9 6.75 6.37 -13.92
C VAL A 9 7.82 5.32 -14.14
N PRO A 10 9.12 5.68 -14.19
CA PRO A 10 10.20 4.71 -14.13
C PRO A 10 10.16 3.94 -12.80
N THR A 11 10.11 2.63 -12.88
CA THR A 11 10.01 1.76 -11.70
C THR A 11 10.81 0.49 -11.86
N ASN A 12 10.88 -0.30 -10.79
CA ASN A 12 11.53 -1.59 -10.76
C ASN A 12 10.50 -2.69 -10.51
N LEU A 13 10.63 -3.80 -11.25
CA LEU A 13 9.81 -4.99 -11.07
C LEU A 13 10.60 -6.07 -10.35
N THR A 14 9.96 -6.69 -9.37
CA THR A 14 10.42 -7.90 -8.72
C THR A 14 9.46 -9.04 -9.07
N LYS A 15 10.01 -10.16 -9.52
CA LYS A 15 9.22 -11.35 -9.89
C LYS A 15 9.54 -12.50 -8.95
N TYR A 16 8.51 -13.29 -8.64
CA TYR A 16 8.60 -14.45 -7.76
C TYR A 16 7.85 -15.64 -8.38
N GLY A 17 8.44 -16.82 -8.23
CA GLY A 17 7.84 -18.05 -8.72
C GLY A 17 7.76 -18.13 -10.25
N HIS A 18 7.20 -19.22 -10.73
CA HIS A 18 7.08 -19.54 -12.17
C HIS A 18 5.84 -20.40 -12.47
N GLY A 19 4.87 -20.39 -11.57
CA GLY A 19 3.63 -21.14 -11.72
C GLY A 19 2.69 -20.59 -12.79
N PRO A 20 1.66 -21.35 -13.17
CA PRO A 20 0.72 -20.96 -14.23
C PRO A 20 -0.23 -19.83 -13.82
N ARG A 21 -0.48 -19.63 -12.51
CA ARG A 21 -1.38 -18.58 -12.03
C ARG A 21 -0.60 -17.29 -11.81
N LYS A 22 -1.06 -16.21 -12.42
CA LYS A 22 -0.45 -14.89 -12.27
C LYS A 22 -1.05 -14.13 -11.08
N GLY A 23 -0.19 -13.39 -10.37
CA GLY A 23 -0.60 -12.51 -9.31
C GLY A 23 0.19 -11.20 -9.29
N LEU A 24 -0.46 -10.15 -8.80
CA LEU A 24 0.10 -8.83 -8.60
C LEU A 24 0.19 -8.54 -7.11
N LEU A 25 1.35 -8.06 -6.67
CA LEU A 25 1.64 -7.74 -5.27
C LEU A 25 1.83 -6.23 -5.13
N LEU A 26 1.06 -5.62 -4.25
CA LEU A 26 1.01 -4.19 -3.98
C LEU A 26 1.49 -3.94 -2.55
N HIS A 27 2.68 -3.34 -2.41
CA HIS A 27 3.36 -3.19 -1.13
C HIS A 27 2.78 -2.06 -0.26
N CYS A 28 3.09 -2.06 1.03
CA CYS A 28 2.73 -1.01 1.97
C CYS A 28 3.57 0.25 1.76
N SER A 29 3.13 1.36 2.33
CA SER A 29 3.92 2.59 2.38
C SER A 29 5.30 2.35 3.00
N LEU A 30 6.29 3.13 2.57
CA LEU A 30 7.69 3.08 3.00
C LEU A 30 8.43 1.77 2.68
N ALA A 31 7.76 0.80 2.00
CA ALA A 31 8.34 -0.47 1.59
C ALA A 31 8.72 -0.48 0.10
N HIS A 32 8.84 -1.64 -0.49
CA HIS A 32 9.12 -1.86 -1.91
C HIS A 32 8.74 -3.30 -2.32
N GLY A 33 8.71 -3.60 -3.60
CA GLY A 33 8.33 -4.92 -4.11
C GLY A 33 9.14 -6.11 -3.56
N GLY A 34 10.34 -5.86 -3.03
CA GLY A 34 11.22 -6.88 -2.44
C GLY A 34 10.73 -7.49 -1.12
N VAL A 35 9.80 -6.85 -0.42
CA VAL A 35 9.27 -7.34 0.88
C VAL A 35 8.56 -8.69 0.76
N TYR A 36 8.10 -9.05 -0.41
CA TYR A 36 7.36 -10.28 -0.69
C TYR A 36 8.25 -11.52 -0.92
N SER A 37 9.55 -11.44 -0.67
CA SER A 37 10.49 -12.55 -0.94
C SER A 37 10.11 -13.86 -0.24
N LYS A 38 9.68 -13.80 1.02
CA LYS A 38 9.24 -14.98 1.78
C LYS A 38 7.94 -15.56 1.22
N MET A 39 6.97 -14.71 0.89
CA MET A 39 5.71 -15.14 0.25
C MET A 39 6.00 -15.78 -1.12
N GLY A 40 6.85 -15.16 -1.92
CA GLY A 40 7.25 -15.70 -3.21
C GLY A 40 7.92 -17.07 -3.11
N ALA A 41 8.74 -17.29 -2.09
CA ALA A 41 9.36 -18.59 -1.82
C ALA A 41 8.31 -19.64 -1.37
N ALA A 42 7.37 -19.26 -0.52
CA ALA A 42 6.33 -20.15 0.00
C ALA A 42 5.31 -20.58 -1.06
N THR A 43 5.03 -19.75 -2.05
CA THR A 43 4.09 -20.08 -3.14
C THR A 43 4.67 -21.01 -4.20
N GLY A 44 5.99 -21.22 -4.20
CA GLY A 44 6.71 -22.22 -4.99
C GLY A 44 6.40 -22.13 -6.49
N GLY A 45 6.07 -23.29 -7.08
CA GLY A 45 5.73 -23.40 -8.48
C GLY A 45 4.25 -23.14 -8.82
N ALA A 46 3.40 -22.80 -7.85
CA ALA A 46 1.97 -22.60 -8.08
C ALA A 46 1.65 -21.22 -8.71
N LEU A 47 2.39 -20.19 -8.32
CA LEU A 47 2.14 -18.80 -8.70
C LEU A 47 3.33 -18.18 -9.46
N SER A 48 3.04 -17.26 -10.36
CA SER A 48 3.96 -16.30 -10.95
C SER A 48 3.56 -14.91 -10.46
N LEU A 49 4.24 -14.41 -9.45
CA LEU A 49 3.91 -13.15 -8.81
C LEU A 49 4.81 -12.02 -9.34
N THR A 50 4.23 -10.85 -9.52
CA THR A 50 4.94 -9.63 -9.88
C THR A 50 4.62 -8.55 -8.87
N ALA A 51 5.66 -7.87 -8.35
CA ALA A 51 5.54 -6.65 -7.59
C ALA A 51 6.25 -5.53 -8.35
N PHE A 52 5.78 -4.30 -8.20
CA PHE A 52 6.48 -3.11 -8.67
C PHE A 52 6.67 -2.11 -7.53
N ASP A 53 7.71 -1.30 -7.61
CA ASP A 53 7.95 -0.27 -6.61
C ASP A 53 7.07 0.95 -6.94
N PHE A 54 6.36 1.48 -5.93
CA PHE A 54 5.51 2.66 -6.08
C PHE A 54 6.35 3.94 -6.24
N PRO A 55 5.80 5.05 -6.80
CA PRO A 55 6.51 6.33 -6.85
C PRO A 55 7.05 6.72 -5.48
N GLY A 56 8.30 7.19 -5.42
CA GLY A 56 9.00 7.52 -4.18
C GLY A 56 9.47 6.32 -3.35
N HIS A 57 9.16 5.09 -3.75
CA HIS A 57 9.50 3.88 -3.01
C HIS A 57 10.55 3.03 -3.74
N GLY A 58 11.33 2.28 -2.96
CA GLY A 58 12.28 1.31 -3.50
C GLY A 58 13.26 1.92 -4.50
N ARG A 59 13.13 1.53 -5.77
CA ARG A 59 13.94 2.00 -6.90
C ARG A 59 13.10 2.65 -8.00
N ALA A 60 11.86 3.00 -7.69
CA ALA A 60 11.04 3.83 -8.56
C ALA A 60 11.57 5.28 -8.58
N ALA A 61 11.14 6.05 -9.57
CA ALA A 61 11.33 7.49 -9.56
C ALA A 61 10.64 8.11 -8.34
N ASP A 62 11.17 9.23 -7.87
CA ASP A 62 10.58 9.98 -6.78
C ASP A 62 9.13 10.38 -7.11
N TRP A 63 8.33 10.55 -6.06
CA TRP A 63 7.00 11.12 -6.19
C TRP A 63 7.14 12.62 -6.49
N ASP A 64 6.47 13.08 -7.53
CA ASP A 64 6.58 14.47 -8.02
C ASP A 64 5.52 15.40 -7.41
N ASP A 65 4.80 14.93 -6.38
CA ASP A 65 3.71 15.62 -5.69
C ASP A 65 2.58 16.13 -6.61
N LYS A 66 2.41 15.50 -7.79
CA LYS A 66 1.36 15.86 -8.73
C LYS A 66 0.24 14.84 -8.75
N GLY A 67 -0.97 15.34 -8.49
CA GLY A 67 -2.17 14.52 -8.49
C GLY A 67 -2.32 13.72 -7.20
N ASP A 68 -2.85 12.53 -7.32
CA ASP A 68 -3.08 11.60 -6.21
C ASP A 68 -2.17 10.38 -6.33
N LEU A 69 -1.52 10.01 -5.22
CA LEU A 69 -0.58 8.87 -5.21
C LEU A 69 -1.30 7.56 -5.50
N GLN A 70 -2.51 7.36 -4.95
CA GLN A 70 -3.27 6.13 -5.22
C GLN A 70 -3.71 6.04 -6.67
N ASP A 71 -4.11 7.16 -7.31
CA ASP A 71 -4.41 7.21 -8.74
C ASP A 71 -3.23 6.69 -9.54
N ARG A 72 -2.06 7.26 -9.28
CA ARG A 72 -0.86 6.92 -10.02
C ARG A 72 -0.48 5.44 -9.84
N VAL A 73 -0.55 4.92 -8.62
CA VAL A 73 -0.25 3.51 -8.35
C VAL A 73 -1.30 2.59 -8.98
N THR A 74 -2.57 2.98 -8.99
CA THR A 74 -3.65 2.24 -9.63
C THR A 74 -3.46 2.18 -11.15
N GLU A 75 -3.14 3.31 -11.79
CA GLU A 75 -2.81 3.36 -13.21
C GLU A 75 -1.62 2.46 -13.56
N MET A 76 -0.56 2.49 -12.73
CA MET A 76 0.58 1.59 -12.89
C MET A 76 0.20 0.12 -12.78
N ALA A 77 -0.72 -0.22 -11.87
CA ALA A 77 -1.21 -1.59 -11.69
C ALA A 77 -2.02 -2.07 -12.89
N PHE A 78 -2.80 -1.21 -13.53
CA PHE A 78 -3.59 -1.55 -14.73
C PHE A 78 -2.73 -2.00 -15.91
N ASP A 79 -1.47 -1.61 -15.99
CA ASP A 79 -0.55 -2.10 -17.01
C ASP A 79 -0.32 -3.63 -16.96
N PHE A 80 -0.56 -4.25 -15.79
CA PHE A 80 -0.44 -5.70 -15.60
C PHE A 80 -1.74 -6.48 -15.87
N LEU A 81 -2.90 -5.84 -15.81
CA LEU A 81 -4.20 -6.47 -15.90
C LEU A 81 -4.57 -6.81 -17.36
N LYS A 82 -3.94 -7.84 -17.91
CA LYS A 82 -4.24 -8.35 -19.26
C LYS A 82 -5.13 -9.60 -19.24
N GLU A 83 -5.29 -10.20 -18.08
CA GLU A 83 -6.12 -11.36 -17.78
C GLU A 83 -6.46 -11.37 -16.28
N PRO A 84 -7.48 -12.11 -15.81
CA PRO A 84 -7.80 -12.19 -14.39
C PRO A 84 -6.62 -12.69 -13.56
N MET A 85 -6.24 -11.92 -12.52
CA MET A 85 -5.07 -12.17 -11.67
C MET A 85 -5.47 -12.31 -10.20
N ASP A 86 -4.60 -12.95 -9.42
CA ASP A 86 -4.68 -12.90 -7.97
C ASP A 86 -4.03 -11.59 -7.51
N ILE A 87 -4.77 -10.76 -6.78
CA ILE A 87 -4.28 -9.47 -6.29
C ILE A 87 -4.02 -9.56 -4.79
N VAL A 88 -2.84 -9.16 -4.37
CA VAL A 88 -2.47 -9.07 -2.95
C VAL A 88 -2.06 -7.65 -2.65
N GLY A 89 -2.73 -7.00 -1.70
CA GLY A 89 -2.40 -5.66 -1.26
C GLY A 89 -2.13 -5.61 0.24
N HIS A 90 -1.08 -4.92 0.64
CA HIS A 90 -0.72 -4.71 2.04
C HIS A 90 -0.81 -3.23 2.39
N SER A 91 -1.53 -2.89 3.47
CA SER A 91 -1.68 -1.52 3.98
C SER A 91 -2.16 -0.57 2.87
N PHE A 92 -1.40 0.47 2.51
CA PHE A 92 -1.70 1.35 1.38
C PHE A 92 -1.91 0.58 0.07
N GLY A 93 -1.09 -0.44 -0.21
CA GLY A 93 -1.30 -1.33 -1.36
C GLY A 93 -2.62 -2.09 -1.29
N GLY A 94 -3.18 -2.28 -0.08
CA GLY A 94 -4.52 -2.81 0.13
C GLY A 94 -5.61 -1.87 -0.39
N THR A 95 -5.47 -0.56 -0.18
CA THR A 95 -6.42 0.45 -0.73
C THR A 95 -6.42 0.46 -2.25
N VAL A 96 -5.23 0.31 -2.86
CA VAL A 96 -5.08 0.17 -4.32
C VAL A 96 -5.73 -1.12 -4.82
N ALA A 97 -5.53 -2.25 -4.10
CA ALA A 97 -6.12 -3.54 -4.46
C ALA A 97 -7.66 -3.50 -4.41
N ILE A 98 -8.24 -2.85 -3.38
CA ILE A 98 -9.69 -2.62 -3.27
C ILE A 98 -10.18 -1.81 -4.46
N ARG A 99 -9.52 -0.72 -4.78
CA ARG A 99 -9.89 0.13 -5.91
C ARG A 99 -9.84 -0.63 -7.24
N ILE A 100 -8.81 -1.42 -7.48
CA ILE A 100 -8.73 -2.30 -8.65
C ILE A 100 -9.93 -3.24 -8.70
N ALA A 101 -10.29 -3.86 -7.57
CA ALA A 101 -11.40 -4.81 -7.51
C ALA A 101 -12.77 -4.13 -7.75
N VAL A 102 -12.92 -2.86 -7.42
CA VAL A 102 -14.12 -2.06 -7.73
C VAL A 102 -14.16 -1.62 -9.19
N GLU A 103 -13.04 -1.13 -9.74
CA GLU A 103 -12.99 -0.56 -11.08
C GLU A 103 -12.86 -1.62 -12.19
N ARG A 104 -12.26 -2.77 -11.88
CA ARG A 104 -11.98 -3.87 -12.81
C ARG A 104 -12.30 -5.24 -12.19
N PRO A 105 -13.54 -5.45 -11.69
CA PRO A 105 -13.88 -6.69 -10.97
C PRO A 105 -13.62 -7.93 -11.81
N GLU A 106 -13.80 -7.87 -13.13
CA GLU A 106 -13.56 -8.97 -14.06
C GLU A 106 -12.08 -9.36 -14.19
N MET A 107 -11.17 -8.47 -13.78
CA MET A 107 -9.72 -8.70 -13.83
C MET A 107 -9.15 -9.23 -12.50
N VAL A 108 -10.00 -9.35 -11.47
CA VAL A 108 -9.58 -9.85 -10.15
C VAL A 108 -10.13 -11.26 -9.94
N ARG A 109 -9.25 -12.26 -9.98
CA ARG A 109 -9.60 -13.65 -9.72
C ARG A 109 -9.78 -13.92 -8.23
N THR A 110 -8.86 -13.47 -7.41
CA THR A 110 -8.95 -13.47 -5.94
C THR A 110 -8.31 -12.19 -5.40
N LEU A 111 -8.81 -11.73 -4.25
CA LEU A 111 -8.31 -10.55 -3.55
C LEU A 111 -7.79 -10.97 -2.18
N THR A 112 -6.55 -10.63 -1.86
CA THR A 112 -5.98 -10.79 -0.53
C THR A 112 -5.57 -9.43 0.00
N LEU A 113 -6.15 -9.05 1.12
CA LEU A 113 -5.91 -7.77 1.79
C LEU A 113 -5.20 -8.04 3.13
N ILE A 114 -4.00 -7.52 3.28
CA ILE A 114 -3.20 -7.64 4.50
C ILE A 114 -3.23 -6.28 5.18
N GLU A 115 -3.91 -6.19 6.32
CA GLU A 115 -4.04 -4.96 7.11
C GLU A 115 -4.36 -3.72 6.23
N PRO A 116 -5.43 -3.76 5.39
CA PRO A 116 -5.72 -2.68 4.47
C PRO A 116 -6.09 -1.41 5.24
N VAL A 117 -5.45 -0.29 4.89
CA VAL A 117 -5.67 0.99 5.58
C VAL A 117 -6.83 1.75 4.91
N MET A 118 -8.07 1.43 5.29
CA MET A 118 -9.26 2.19 4.90
C MET A 118 -9.95 2.77 6.14
N MET A 119 -9.30 3.76 6.76
CA MET A 119 -9.81 4.42 7.97
C MET A 119 -11.16 5.10 7.75
N ALA A 120 -11.47 5.46 6.50
CA ALA A 120 -12.78 5.97 6.12
C ALA A 120 -13.91 4.98 6.46
N ILE A 121 -13.70 3.66 6.33
CA ILE A 121 -14.67 2.64 6.74
C ILE A 121 -14.90 2.71 8.26
N ALA A 122 -13.81 2.75 9.04
CA ALA A 122 -13.91 2.81 10.48
C ALA A 122 -14.67 4.05 10.97
N LYS A 123 -14.56 5.17 10.28
CA LYS A 123 -15.32 6.40 10.60
C LYS A 123 -16.84 6.21 10.45
N VAL A 124 -17.27 5.35 9.53
CA VAL A 124 -18.70 5.06 9.29
C VAL A 124 -19.19 3.96 10.23
N ASP A 125 -18.44 2.85 10.31
CA ASP A 125 -18.88 1.65 11.02
C ASP A 125 -18.64 1.71 12.53
N SER A 126 -17.56 2.38 12.95
CA SER A 126 -17.12 2.42 14.35
C SER A 126 -16.42 3.74 14.65
N PRO A 127 -17.15 4.88 14.70
CA PRO A 127 -16.56 6.21 14.89
C PRO A 127 -15.70 6.33 16.15
N GLU A 128 -16.05 5.58 17.21
CA GLU A 128 -15.30 5.57 18.47
C GLU A 128 -13.91 4.95 18.30
N ILE A 129 -13.83 3.82 17.56
CA ILE A 129 -12.55 3.17 17.24
C ILE A 129 -11.72 4.08 16.33
N ALA A 130 -12.36 4.67 15.33
CA ALA A 130 -11.69 5.63 14.45
C ALA A 130 -11.08 6.78 15.24
N ALA A 131 -11.85 7.39 16.15
CA ALA A 131 -11.38 8.51 16.97
C ALA A 131 -10.12 8.14 17.78
N HIS A 132 -10.05 6.94 18.34
CA HIS A 132 -8.87 6.47 19.09
C HIS A 132 -7.65 6.26 18.17
N ALA A 133 -7.86 5.69 16.99
CA ALA A 133 -6.78 5.47 16.01
C ALA A 133 -6.18 6.80 15.51
N PHE A 134 -7.00 7.86 15.39
CA PHE A 134 -6.55 9.18 14.96
C PHE A 134 -5.74 9.94 16.00
N VAL A 135 -5.97 9.73 17.29
CA VAL A 135 -5.19 10.40 18.36
C VAL A 135 -3.69 10.14 18.20
N GLY A 136 -3.28 8.93 17.79
CA GLY A 136 -1.88 8.62 17.51
C GLY A 136 -1.32 9.36 16.30
N LEU A 137 -2.16 9.67 15.31
CA LEU A 137 -1.75 10.35 14.07
C LEU A 137 -1.66 11.87 14.21
N ASP A 138 -2.37 12.49 15.15
CA ASP A 138 -2.34 13.96 15.33
C ASP A 138 -0.92 14.49 15.56
N ALA A 139 -0.14 13.81 16.40
CA ALA A 139 1.25 14.17 16.66
C ALA A 139 2.13 14.03 15.42
N PHE A 140 1.87 12.98 14.61
CA PHE A 140 2.53 12.75 13.34
C PHE A 140 2.26 13.89 12.35
N TYR A 141 0.98 14.26 12.13
CA TYR A 141 0.62 15.34 11.21
C TYR A 141 1.19 16.67 11.66
N LYS A 142 1.15 16.97 12.96
CA LYS A 142 1.76 18.17 13.52
C LYS A 142 3.27 18.22 13.23
N ALA A 143 3.99 17.12 13.42
CA ALA A 143 5.42 17.06 13.11
C ALA A 143 5.67 17.27 11.59
N MET A 144 4.79 16.76 10.73
CA MET A 144 4.87 16.99 9.29
C MET A 144 4.63 18.45 8.91
N GLU A 145 3.64 19.12 9.52
CA GLU A 145 3.36 20.56 9.31
C GLU A 145 4.52 21.43 9.76
N GLU A 146 5.20 21.07 10.85
CA GLU A 146 6.38 21.74 11.36
C GLU A 146 7.66 21.44 10.55
N GLY A 147 7.58 20.55 9.55
CA GLY A 147 8.72 20.11 8.73
C GLY A 147 9.68 19.18 9.46
N ASN A 148 9.31 18.68 10.64
CA ASN A 148 10.14 17.79 11.45
C ASN A 148 9.95 16.33 11.02
N ARG A 149 10.57 15.97 9.89
CA ARG A 149 10.45 14.62 9.29
C ARG A 149 11.02 13.52 10.18
N ASP A 150 12.06 13.78 10.95
CA ASP A 150 12.65 12.79 11.86
C ASP A 150 11.66 12.41 12.97
N LEU A 151 11.04 13.42 13.60
CA LEU A 151 10.01 13.18 14.61
C LEU A 151 8.77 12.49 14.00
N ALA A 152 8.34 12.92 12.82
CA ALA A 152 7.22 12.28 12.13
C ALA A 152 7.52 10.80 11.84
N ALA A 153 8.73 10.48 11.38
CA ALA A 153 9.16 9.11 11.12
C ALA A 153 9.19 8.26 12.40
N GLU A 154 9.69 8.81 13.51
CA GLU A 154 9.67 8.14 14.81
C GLU A 154 8.26 7.84 15.28
N LEU A 155 7.38 8.85 15.25
CA LEU A 155 5.98 8.72 15.68
C LEU A 155 5.23 7.69 14.84
N PHE A 156 5.38 7.76 13.51
CA PHE A 156 4.71 6.82 12.62
C PHE A 156 5.20 5.37 12.81
N THR A 157 6.51 5.17 12.90
CA THR A 157 7.08 3.82 13.04
C THR A 157 6.82 3.19 14.41
N LYS A 158 6.55 3.98 15.43
CA LYS A 158 6.17 3.49 16.75
C LYS A 158 4.88 2.65 16.69
N ASP A 159 3.88 3.12 15.93
CA ASP A 159 2.55 2.51 15.88
C ASP A 159 2.38 1.59 14.65
N TYR A 160 3.07 1.89 13.54
CA TYR A 160 2.95 1.20 12.25
C TYR A 160 4.25 0.56 11.74
N GLY A 161 5.28 0.50 12.59
CA GLY A 161 6.55 -0.13 12.27
C GLY A 161 6.55 -1.65 12.50
N ASP A 162 7.73 -2.24 12.45
CA ASP A 162 7.95 -3.68 12.68
C ASP A 162 8.13 -4.04 14.17
N GLY A 163 7.74 -3.16 15.08
CA GLY A 163 7.83 -3.34 16.54
C GLY A 163 9.21 -3.05 17.12
N ARG A 164 10.22 -2.73 16.31
CA ARG A 164 11.54 -2.36 16.81
C ARG A 164 11.54 -0.93 17.34
N PRO A 165 12.17 -0.66 18.51
CA PRO A 165 12.34 0.70 18.99
C PRO A 165 13.08 1.58 17.99
N TRP A 166 12.62 2.83 17.77
CA TRP A 166 13.24 3.78 16.83
C TRP A 166 14.76 3.89 17.01
N ASN A 167 15.20 4.01 18.26
CA ASN A 167 16.62 4.16 18.60
C ASN A 167 17.46 2.89 18.37
N SER A 168 16.84 1.74 18.11
CA SER A 168 17.53 0.51 17.74
C SER A 168 17.81 0.40 16.24
N LEU A 169 17.18 1.26 15.44
CA LEU A 169 17.40 1.34 14.00
C LEU A 169 18.74 2.04 13.71
N SER A 170 19.44 1.62 12.66
CA SER A 170 20.64 2.33 12.20
C SER A 170 20.28 3.76 11.73
N ILE A 171 21.27 4.65 11.75
CA ILE A 171 21.11 6.02 11.27
C ILE A 171 20.63 6.01 9.82
N GLU A 172 21.19 5.18 8.97
CA GLU A 172 20.83 5.05 7.56
C GLU A 172 19.35 4.64 7.40
N SER A 173 18.88 3.70 8.25
CA SER A 173 17.47 3.28 8.22
C SER A 173 16.54 4.40 8.64
N ARG A 174 16.87 5.12 9.73
CA ARG A 174 16.08 6.26 10.19
C ARG A 174 16.01 7.37 9.15
N THR A 175 17.16 7.73 8.57
CA THR A 175 17.23 8.72 7.48
C THR A 175 16.38 8.30 6.29
N ALA A 176 16.48 7.05 5.85
CA ALA A 176 15.71 6.54 4.72
C ALA A 176 14.19 6.56 4.97
N ILE A 177 13.75 6.35 6.22
CA ILE A 177 12.34 6.48 6.60
C ILE A 177 11.94 7.96 6.60
N ALA A 178 12.71 8.83 7.25
CA ALA A 178 12.42 10.26 7.36
C ALA A 178 12.36 10.97 5.98
N GLU A 179 13.22 10.60 5.04
CA GLU A 179 13.20 11.12 3.67
C GLU A 179 11.89 10.82 2.94
N ARG A 180 11.28 9.66 3.23
CA ARG A 180 10.07 9.15 2.56
C ARG A 180 8.79 9.33 3.35
N ILE A 181 8.85 9.83 4.57
CA ILE A 181 7.68 9.90 5.47
C ILE A 181 6.53 10.75 4.90
N HIS A 182 6.84 11.73 4.04
CA HIS A 182 5.84 12.55 3.35
C HIS A 182 4.91 11.72 2.43
N LEU A 183 5.34 10.53 2.01
CA LEU A 183 4.51 9.63 1.19
C LEU A 183 3.32 9.05 1.97
N ILE A 184 3.37 9.05 3.30
CA ILE A 184 2.21 8.71 4.13
C ILE A 184 1.11 9.74 3.90
N VAL A 185 1.44 11.03 4.00
CA VAL A 185 0.49 12.12 3.75
C VAL A 185 -0.04 12.11 2.31
N ALA A 186 0.84 11.77 1.34
CA ALA A 186 0.42 11.64 -0.06
C ALA A 186 -0.62 10.52 -0.29
N GLY A 187 -0.67 9.52 0.59
CA GLY A 187 -1.66 8.42 0.55
C GLY A 187 -2.97 8.69 1.30
N ASP A 188 -3.06 9.79 2.07
CA ASP A 188 -4.16 10.03 3.01
C ASP A 188 -5.53 10.21 2.34
N ARG A 189 -5.59 10.77 1.14
CA ARG A 189 -6.86 10.97 0.44
C ARG A 189 -7.60 9.66 0.24
N ALA A 190 -6.87 8.60 -0.05
CA ALA A 190 -7.43 7.26 -0.20
C ALA A 190 -7.68 6.58 1.16
N ALA A 191 -6.70 6.65 2.07
CA ALA A 191 -6.75 5.95 3.35
C ALA A 191 -7.75 6.57 4.33
N GLN A 192 -7.79 7.92 4.39
CA GLN A 192 -8.49 8.68 5.43
C GLN A 192 -9.83 9.28 4.97
N HIS A 193 -9.98 9.57 3.69
CA HIS A 193 -11.04 10.48 3.23
C HIS A 193 -11.99 9.89 2.19
N ASP A 194 -11.87 8.58 1.87
CA ASP A 194 -12.72 7.93 0.84
C ASP A 194 -12.86 8.77 -0.44
N HIS A 195 -11.74 9.34 -0.90
CA HIS A 195 -11.72 10.29 -2.00
C HIS A 195 -12.44 9.79 -3.27
N TYR A 196 -12.52 8.48 -3.44
CA TYR A 196 -13.18 7.85 -4.59
C TYR A 196 -14.61 7.42 -4.29
N ASP A 197 -15.14 7.79 -3.12
CA ASP A 197 -16.51 7.48 -2.70
C ASP A 197 -16.85 5.97 -2.82
N LEU A 198 -15.87 5.14 -2.43
CA LEU A 198 -16.03 3.69 -2.51
C LEU A 198 -17.03 3.16 -1.48
N ILE A 199 -17.15 3.87 -0.35
CA ILE A 199 -18.06 3.52 0.76
C ILE A 199 -19.42 4.17 0.52
N GLY A 200 -19.45 5.50 0.29
CA GLY A 200 -20.68 6.28 0.18
C GLY A 200 -21.59 5.83 -0.97
N THR A 201 -21.03 5.39 -2.08
CA THR A 201 -21.80 4.89 -3.24
C THR A 201 -22.14 3.40 -3.16
N GLY A 202 -21.69 2.67 -2.14
CA GLY A 202 -21.80 1.20 -2.10
C GLY A 202 -20.93 0.50 -3.16
N ALA A 203 -19.88 1.17 -3.64
CA ALA A 203 -19.03 0.62 -4.71
C ALA A 203 -18.29 -0.65 -4.28
N LEU A 204 -18.05 -0.85 -2.98
CA LEU A 204 -17.46 -2.07 -2.42
C LEU A 204 -18.28 -3.33 -2.74
N GLU A 205 -19.61 -3.20 -2.91
CA GLU A 205 -20.47 -4.31 -3.30
C GLU A 205 -20.18 -4.85 -4.70
N LYS A 206 -19.45 -4.10 -5.54
CA LYS A 206 -18.99 -4.55 -6.86
C LYS A 206 -17.87 -5.58 -6.78
N ILE A 207 -17.26 -5.75 -5.62
CA ILE A 207 -16.19 -6.73 -5.42
C ILE A 207 -16.81 -8.13 -5.37
N THR A 208 -16.71 -8.87 -6.47
CA THR A 208 -17.24 -10.23 -6.60
C THR A 208 -16.17 -11.31 -6.41
N ALA A 209 -14.90 -10.92 -6.40
CA ALA A 209 -13.78 -11.84 -6.21
C ALA A 209 -13.79 -12.44 -4.80
N PRO A 210 -13.51 -13.75 -4.64
CA PRO A 210 -13.23 -14.31 -3.33
C PRO A 210 -12.16 -13.51 -2.62
N THR A 211 -12.49 -13.00 -1.42
CA THR A 211 -11.64 -12.08 -0.67
C THR A 211 -11.17 -12.70 0.63
N LEU A 212 -9.86 -12.64 0.87
CA LEU A 212 -9.22 -12.97 2.14
C LEU A 212 -8.72 -11.68 2.79
N ILE A 213 -9.14 -11.42 4.02
CA ILE A 213 -8.60 -10.36 4.85
C ILE A 213 -7.69 -11.00 5.90
N VAL A 214 -6.47 -10.48 6.01
CA VAL A 214 -5.46 -10.90 6.98
C VAL A 214 -5.19 -9.72 7.90
N ASP A 215 -5.34 -9.95 9.18
CA ASP A 215 -5.12 -8.94 10.22
C ASP A 215 -4.14 -9.48 11.25
N GLY A 216 -3.30 -8.59 11.82
CA GLY A 216 -2.36 -8.95 12.88
C GLY A 216 -3.10 -9.17 14.20
N SER A 217 -2.72 -10.19 14.96
CA SER A 217 -3.11 -10.33 16.35
C SER A 217 -2.13 -9.56 17.23
N SER A 218 -2.56 -8.45 17.82
CA SER A 218 -1.82 -7.75 18.88
C SER A 218 -1.80 -8.57 20.17
#